data_7fbf5e204edc8833f81c6e0a8dab8231
#
_entry.id   7fbf5e204edc8833f81c6e0a8dab8231
#
_cell.length_a   1.000
_cell.length_b   1.000
_cell.length_c   1.000
_cell.angle_alpha   90.00
_cell.angle_beta   90.00
_cell.angle_gamma   90.00
#
_symmetry.space_group_name_H-M   'P 1'
#
loop_
_entity.id
_entity.type
_entity.pdbx_description
1 polymer ?
#
loop_
_entity_poly.entity_id
_entity_poly.type
_entity_poly.pdbx_seq_one_letter_code
_entity_poly.pdbx_strand_id
1 'polypeptide(L)'
;FRYPLYTQTPPYAYFNDCIATPPFGDHKLGNGTEFALYGLYCDQVAQYDSDTAQKMYATWCRANKPVKGFWGESVTLENLMYSSTLQGGANAQASIDLKSCASFPNSGIYVFRDQFGTPQENYLAVMSSPKNIGHGHKDQGAFIYYYHCIPVIMDSGIEGYFEASTPWHICSYSHAVMQFEAPPHGPMQKTAGFINLSAGTYSLERGWNDGPDCSKVTQLCLNDKNDNSESISVEIKNPKGCGVQHRTITINHLAETVTVQDTVMDFSGQVLFNLPILAKSAVQNGNEIFADGYYGVKIKITIHSNAESAVIESGRATPMAPGANDHTDLLYLRIKAKAEDGVAITIAPYKER
;
A
#
# COMPACT_ATOMS: atom_id res chain seq x y z
N PHE A 1 11.99 -13.15 9.91
CA PHE A 1 11.11 -12.68 11.00
C PHE A 1 11.09 -11.14 11.13
N ARG A 2 12.17 -10.44 10.75
CA ARG A 2 12.21 -8.97 10.86
C ARG A 2 11.30 -8.27 9.85
N TYR A 3 11.12 -8.82 8.65
CA TYR A 3 10.33 -8.19 7.60
C TYR A 3 8.90 -7.87 8.06
N PRO A 4 8.04 -8.80 8.45
CA PRO A 4 6.69 -8.46 8.90
C PRO A 4 6.70 -7.55 10.14
N LEU A 5 7.68 -7.73 11.06
CA LEU A 5 7.81 -6.90 12.25
C LEU A 5 7.93 -5.41 11.92
N TYR A 6 8.79 -5.06 10.97
CA TYR A 6 9.04 -3.66 10.60
C TYR A 6 8.08 -3.12 9.54
N THR A 7 7.39 -4.00 8.80
CA THR A 7 6.43 -3.58 7.76
C THR A 7 4.97 -3.56 8.26
N GLN A 8 4.70 -3.98 9.50
CA GLN A 8 3.34 -4.01 10.04
C GLN A 8 2.62 -2.66 9.87
N THR A 9 1.37 -2.72 9.41
CA THR A 9 0.51 -1.53 9.32
C THR A 9 0.03 -1.11 10.72
N PRO A 10 -0.42 0.14 10.90
CA PRO A 10 -1.17 0.52 12.10
C PRO A 10 -2.41 -0.37 12.27
N PRO A 11 -2.86 -0.64 13.52
CA PRO A 11 -4.14 -1.27 13.76
C PRO A 11 -5.26 -0.32 13.34
N TYR A 12 -6.33 -0.87 12.77
CA TYR A 12 -7.44 -0.06 12.30
C TYR A 12 -8.78 -0.74 12.58
N ALA A 13 -9.74 0.01 13.13
CA ALA A 13 -11.03 -0.53 13.56
C ALA A 13 -11.83 -1.20 12.43
N TYR A 14 -11.71 -0.71 11.21
CA TYR A 14 -12.34 -1.31 10.04
C TYR A 14 -11.79 -2.71 9.73
N PHE A 15 -10.56 -3.01 10.15
CA PHE A 15 -9.92 -4.33 10.07
C PHE A 15 -9.96 -5.07 11.41
N ASN A 16 -10.97 -4.84 12.25
CA ASN A 16 -11.10 -5.41 13.58
C ASN A 16 -9.89 -5.12 14.49
N ASP A 17 -9.33 -3.92 14.41
CA ASP A 17 -8.14 -3.49 15.14
C ASP A 17 -6.92 -4.39 14.92
N CYS A 18 -6.89 -5.13 13.82
CA CYS A 18 -5.75 -5.96 13.46
C CYS A 18 -4.66 -5.15 12.77
N ILE A 19 -3.42 -5.45 13.10
CA ILE A 19 -2.27 -5.08 12.28
C ILE A 19 -2.16 -6.05 11.10
N ALA A 20 -1.63 -5.55 9.98
CA ALA A 20 -1.48 -6.32 8.75
C ALA A 20 -0.10 -6.08 8.13
N THR A 21 0.23 -6.82 7.08
CA THR A 21 1.29 -6.45 6.14
C THR A 21 0.72 -5.58 5.02
N PRO A 22 1.53 -4.72 4.37
CA PRO A 22 1.08 -3.94 3.22
C PRO A 22 0.48 -4.85 2.14
N PRO A 23 -0.69 -4.53 1.59
CA PRO A 23 -1.40 -5.40 0.64
C PRO A 23 -0.86 -5.32 -0.79
N PHE A 24 0.47 -5.28 -0.96
CA PHE A 24 1.10 -5.31 -2.27
C PHE A 24 1.18 -6.74 -2.82
N GLY A 25 1.02 -6.90 -4.15
CA GLY A 25 0.95 -8.20 -4.78
C GLY A 25 -0.24 -9.01 -4.24
N ASP A 26 -0.04 -10.31 -4.06
CA ASP A 26 -1.10 -11.25 -3.64
C ASP A 26 -1.53 -11.15 -2.16
N HIS A 27 -1.22 -10.05 -1.49
CA HIS A 27 -1.69 -9.83 -0.12
C HIS A 27 -3.12 -9.30 -0.08
N LYS A 28 -3.90 -9.78 0.88
CA LYS A 28 -5.26 -9.28 1.15
C LYS A 28 -5.19 -8.09 2.10
N LEU A 29 -6.12 -7.15 1.94
CA LEU A 29 -6.27 -6.06 2.88
C LEU A 29 -6.56 -6.58 4.30
N GLY A 30 -5.93 -5.95 5.29
CA GLY A 30 -6.14 -6.32 6.70
C GLY A 30 -5.64 -7.72 7.06
N ASN A 31 -4.86 -8.37 6.20
CA ASN A 31 -4.33 -9.70 6.48
C ASN A 31 -3.02 -9.60 7.27
N GLY A 32 -3.03 -10.17 8.46
CA GLY A 32 -1.88 -10.27 9.37
C GLY A 32 -1.55 -11.71 9.75
N THR A 33 -1.85 -12.68 8.90
CA THR A 33 -1.60 -14.11 9.17
C THR A 33 -0.13 -14.42 9.38
N GLU A 34 0.79 -13.63 8.84
CA GLU A 34 2.23 -13.76 9.05
C GLU A 34 2.62 -13.60 10.53
N PHE A 35 1.85 -12.83 11.30
CA PHE A 35 2.09 -12.62 12.73
C PHE A 35 1.72 -13.85 13.58
N ALA A 36 0.97 -14.80 13.06
CA ALA A 36 0.73 -16.06 13.75
C ALA A 36 2.04 -16.83 13.99
N LEU A 37 2.98 -16.73 13.07
CA LEU A 37 4.31 -17.35 13.18
C LEU A 37 5.14 -16.76 14.32
N TYR A 38 4.85 -15.56 14.77
CA TYR A 38 5.56 -14.92 15.87
C TYR A 38 5.31 -15.63 17.20
N GLY A 39 4.05 -16.03 17.46
CA GLY A 39 3.73 -16.84 18.63
C GLY A 39 4.42 -18.20 18.61
N LEU A 40 4.64 -18.74 17.40
CA LEU A 40 5.27 -20.05 17.23
C LEU A 40 6.79 -20.03 17.38
N TYR A 41 7.45 -18.97 16.88
CA TYR A 41 8.92 -18.98 16.74
C TYR A 41 9.66 -18.00 17.65
N CYS A 42 8.97 -17.18 18.46
CA CYS A 42 9.63 -16.17 19.29
C CYS A 42 10.65 -16.80 20.27
N ASP A 43 10.36 -17.97 20.86
CA ASP A 43 11.27 -18.66 21.77
C ASP A 43 12.54 -19.16 21.07
N GLN A 44 12.42 -19.62 19.85
CA GLN A 44 13.57 -20.05 19.06
C GLN A 44 14.44 -18.87 18.66
N VAL A 45 13.83 -17.74 18.30
CA VAL A 45 14.55 -16.51 18.00
C VAL A 45 15.24 -15.95 19.23
N ALA A 46 14.65 -16.09 20.43
CA ALA A 46 15.22 -15.62 21.69
C ALA A 46 16.58 -16.21 22.02
N GLN A 47 16.88 -17.41 21.52
CA GLN A 47 18.20 -18.06 21.71
C GLN A 47 19.34 -17.34 20.97
N TYR A 48 19.00 -16.53 19.94
CA TYR A 48 19.97 -15.85 19.11
C TYR A 48 19.83 -14.32 19.18
N ASP A 49 18.61 -13.81 19.37
CA ASP A 49 18.28 -12.39 19.38
C ASP A 49 17.06 -12.13 20.29
N SER A 50 17.36 -11.94 21.57
CA SER A 50 16.33 -11.73 22.61
C SER A 50 15.50 -10.45 22.36
N ASP A 51 16.10 -9.39 21.83
CA ASP A 51 15.38 -8.13 21.53
C ASP A 51 14.38 -8.33 20.39
N THR A 52 14.80 -8.98 19.30
CA THR A 52 13.88 -9.33 18.22
C THR A 52 12.75 -10.25 18.71
N ALA A 53 13.05 -11.24 19.54
CA ALA A 53 12.04 -12.15 20.09
C ALA A 53 10.99 -11.43 20.94
N GLN A 54 11.40 -10.48 21.79
CA GLN A 54 10.46 -9.66 22.57
C GLN A 54 9.56 -8.82 21.70
N LYS A 55 10.11 -8.20 20.66
CA LYS A 55 9.34 -7.43 19.66
C LYS A 55 8.35 -8.33 18.90
N MET A 56 8.75 -9.53 18.52
CA MET A 56 7.86 -10.52 17.90
C MET A 56 6.70 -10.90 18.82
N TYR A 57 6.98 -11.18 20.09
CA TYR A 57 5.94 -11.52 21.07
C TYR A 57 4.96 -10.36 21.29
N ALA A 58 5.46 -9.14 21.48
CA ALA A 58 4.63 -7.96 21.64
C ALA A 58 3.79 -7.68 20.40
N THR A 59 4.35 -7.88 19.20
CA THR A 59 3.63 -7.76 17.92
C THR A 59 2.53 -8.82 17.80
N TRP A 60 2.81 -10.07 18.18
CA TRP A 60 1.80 -11.14 18.18
C TRP A 60 0.65 -10.84 19.15
N CYS A 61 0.94 -10.30 20.33
CA CYS A 61 -0.10 -9.86 21.27
C CYS A 61 -0.93 -8.69 20.68
N ARG A 62 -0.27 -7.72 20.03
CA ARG A 62 -0.92 -6.58 19.37
C ARG A 62 -1.79 -7.02 18.19
N ALA A 63 -1.41 -8.07 17.47
CA ALA A 63 -2.18 -8.67 16.40
C ALA A 63 -3.39 -9.50 16.88
N ASN A 64 -3.81 -9.34 18.14
CA ASN A 64 -4.89 -10.13 18.76
C ASN A 64 -4.64 -11.64 18.73
N LYS A 65 -3.37 -12.03 18.80
CA LYS A 65 -2.94 -13.43 18.81
C LYS A 65 -3.58 -14.22 17.66
N PRO A 66 -3.27 -13.91 16.40
CA PRO A 66 -3.87 -14.59 15.27
C PRO A 66 -3.65 -16.10 15.40
N VAL A 67 -4.74 -16.86 15.33
CA VAL A 67 -4.74 -18.32 15.55
C VAL A 67 -4.87 -19.13 14.26
N LYS A 68 -5.06 -18.45 13.13
CA LYS A 68 -5.16 -19.10 11.83
C LYS A 68 -3.87 -18.90 11.06
N GLY A 69 -3.26 -20.00 10.63
CA GLY A 69 -2.13 -19.99 9.71
C GLY A 69 -2.55 -19.55 8.29
N PHE A 70 -1.56 -19.41 7.43
CA PHE A 70 -1.72 -18.99 6.03
C PHE A 70 -2.77 -19.79 5.26
N TRP A 71 -2.93 -21.08 5.57
CA TRP A 71 -3.88 -22.00 4.94
C TRP A 71 -5.19 -22.16 5.71
N GLY A 72 -5.48 -21.29 6.67
CA GLY A 72 -6.71 -21.37 7.46
C GLY A 72 -6.67 -22.44 8.57
N GLU A 73 -5.55 -23.10 8.76
CA GLU A 73 -5.36 -24.10 9.80
C GLU A 73 -5.14 -23.45 11.16
N SER A 74 -5.57 -24.14 12.21
CA SER A 74 -5.42 -23.68 13.58
C SER A 74 -3.97 -23.92 14.04
N VAL A 75 -3.20 -22.86 14.16
CA VAL A 75 -1.84 -22.88 14.78
C VAL A 75 -1.94 -22.85 16.31
N THR A 76 -3.13 -22.96 16.87
CA THR A 76 -3.43 -22.71 18.29
C THR A 76 -2.68 -23.63 19.22
N LEU A 77 -2.58 -24.90 18.90
CA LEU A 77 -1.88 -25.88 19.74
C LEU A 77 -0.37 -25.65 19.71
N GLU A 78 0.17 -25.38 18.55
CA GLU A 78 1.59 -25.07 18.35
C GLU A 78 1.98 -23.75 19.01
N ASN A 79 1.15 -22.71 18.88
CA ASN A 79 1.35 -21.45 19.59
C ASN A 79 1.32 -21.62 21.12
N LEU A 80 0.47 -22.49 21.65
CA LEU A 80 0.44 -22.82 23.07
C LEU A 80 1.68 -23.59 23.51
N MET A 81 2.20 -24.48 22.68
CA MET A 81 3.38 -25.27 22.99
C MET A 81 4.69 -24.47 22.97
N TYR A 82 4.80 -23.51 22.04
CA TYR A 82 6.06 -22.77 21.80
C TYR A 82 6.11 -21.38 22.42
N SER A 83 4.97 -20.79 22.83
CA SER A 83 4.95 -19.48 23.47
C SER A 83 5.10 -19.51 25.00
N SER A 84 5.27 -20.69 25.59
CA SER A 84 5.20 -20.86 27.05
C SER A 84 6.37 -20.23 27.82
N THR A 85 7.55 -20.17 27.22
CA THR A 85 8.78 -19.70 27.89
C THR A 85 8.89 -18.18 27.95
N LEU A 86 8.39 -17.46 26.95
CA LEU A 86 8.37 -15.99 26.97
C LEU A 86 7.26 -15.40 27.86
N GLN A 87 6.22 -16.18 28.20
CA GLN A 87 5.14 -15.73 29.09
C GLN A 87 5.62 -15.32 30.48
N GLY A 88 6.78 -15.82 30.93
CA GLY A 88 7.35 -15.49 32.24
C GLY A 88 8.16 -14.19 32.31
N GLY A 89 8.50 -13.56 31.20
CA GLY A 89 9.40 -12.41 31.16
C GLY A 89 9.09 -11.32 30.14
N ALA A 90 8.27 -11.60 29.15
CA ALA A 90 7.92 -10.60 28.14
C ALA A 90 6.72 -9.78 28.62
N ASN A 91 6.96 -8.52 28.92
CA ASN A 91 5.91 -7.56 29.16
C ASN A 91 5.21 -7.29 27.82
N ALA A 92 3.95 -7.74 27.66
CA ALA A 92 3.13 -7.49 26.48
C ALA A 92 2.93 -5.98 26.20
N GLN A 93 3.23 -5.13 27.21
CA GLN A 93 3.27 -3.68 27.14
C GLN A 93 4.66 -3.11 26.88
N ALA A 94 5.67 -3.97 26.63
CA ALA A 94 6.99 -3.46 26.23
C ALA A 94 6.81 -2.57 24.99
N SER A 95 7.22 -1.32 25.10
CA SER A 95 7.19 -0.40 23.98
C SER A 95 8.04 -0.99 22.85
N ILE A 96 7.40 -1.31 21.74
CA ILE A 96 8.12 -1.72 20.55
C ILE A 96 8.67 -0.43 19.96
N ASP A 97 9.93 -0.13 20.22
CA ASP A 97 10.62 0.96 19.56
C ASP A 97 11.03 0.48 18.16
N LEU A 98 10.17 0.72 17.18
CA LEU A 98 10.51 0.56 15.76
C LEU A 98 11.03 1.88 15.22
N LYS A 99 12.09 1.78 14.42
CA LYS A 99 12.63 2.94 13.69
C LYS A 99 11.53 3.57 12.80
N SER A 100 11.61 4.87 12.61
CA SER A 100 10.72 5.62 11.72
C SER A 100 10.73 5.08 10.29
N CYS A 101 11.83 4.46 9.86
CA CYS A 101 11.99 3.92 8.53
C CYS A 101 12.51 2.48 8.54
N ALA A 102 11.98 1.67 7.64
CA ALA A 102 12.46 0.32 7.36
C ALA A 102 12.61 0.12 5.85
N SER A 103 13.72 -0.51 5.45
CA SER A 103 14.06 -0.74 4.06
C SER A 103 14.39 -2.22 3.84
N PHE A 104 13.65 -2.86 2.93
CA PHE A 104 13.83 -4.25 2.54
C PHE A 104 14.01 -4.34 1.01
N PRO A 105 15.17 -3.93 0.48
CA PRO A 105 15.38 -3.78 -0.96
C PRO A 105 15.23 -5.10 -1.74
N ASN A 106 15.52 -6.25 -1.11
CA ASN A 106 15.34 -7.55 -1.75
C ASN A 106 13.86 -7.94 -1.92
N SER A 107 13.00 -7.45 -1.03
CA SER A 107 11.54 -7.64 -1.08
C SER A 107 10.83 -6.47 -1.76
N GLY A 108 11.55 -5.38 -2.03
CA GLY A 108 11.00 -4.19 -2.67
C GLY A 108 10.07 -3.37 -1.79
N ILE A 109 10.12 -3.50 -0.46
CA ILE A 109 9.24 -2.78 0.46
C ILE A 109 10.04 -1.76 1.27
N TYR A 110 9.52 -0.54 1.30
CA TYR A 110 10.08 0.59 2.03
C TYR A 110 8.98 1.21 2.88
N VAL A 111 9.25 1.43 4.16
CA VAL A 111 8.27 1.93 5.13
C VAL A 111 8.82 3.17 5.81
N PHE A 112 8.00 4.19 5.89
CA PHE A 112 8.22 5.42 6.61
C PHE A 112 7.07 5.61 7.60
N ARG A 113 7.39 5.98 8.83
CA ARG A 113 6.38 6.19 9.87
C ARG A 113 6.87 7.11 10.96
N ASP A 114 5.94 7.72 11.66
CA ASP A 114 6.18 8.43 12.91
C ASP A 114 5.20 7.97 13.99
N GLN A 115 5.49 8.33 15.23
CA GLN A 115 4.62 8.08 16.38
C GLN A 115 4.11 6.62 16.50
N PHE A 116 4.98 5.66 16.18
CA PHE A 116 4.67 4.24 16.17
C PHE A 116 3.93 3.80 17.45
N GLY A 117 2.82 3.08 17.25
CA GLY A 117 2.02 2.52 18.35
C GLY A 117 1.13 3.52 19.08
N THR A 118 1.07 4.77 18.64
CA THR A 118 0.15 5.78 19.16
C THR A 118 -1.05 5.97 18.21
N PRO A 119 -2.16 6.57 18.67
CA PRO A 119 -3.29 6.90 17.79
C PRO A 119 -2.95 7.94 16.70
N GLN A 120 -1.81 8.61 16.79
CA GLN A 120 -1.32 9.60 15.84
C GLN A 120 -0.31 9.02 14.85
N GLU A 121 -0.15 7.71 14.81
CA GLU A 121 0.80 7.06 13.88
C GLU A 121 0.44 7.37 12.43
N ASN A 122 1.38 7.99 11.71
CA ASN A 122 1.36 8.09 10.26
C ASN A 122 2.22 6.98 9.67
N TYR A 123 1.77 6.38 8.58
CA TYR A 123 2.45 5.25 7.97
C TYR A 123 2.36 5.33 6.46
N LEU A 124 3.50 5.27 5.81
CA LEU A 124 3.64 5.20 4.36
C LEU A 124 4.45 3.96 4.00
N ALA A 125 3.90 3.08 3.17
CA ALA A 125 4.66 1.99 2.57
C ALA A 125 4.71 2.16 1.06
N VAL A 126 5.87 1.86 0.47
CA VAL A 126 6.14 1.97 -0.97
C VAL A 126 6.64 0.63 -1.49
N MET A 127 6.11 0.21 -2.65
CA MET A 127 6.55 -0.98 -3.38
C MET A 127 7.55 -0.58 -4.47
N SER A 128 8.74 -1.14 -4.44
CA SER A 128 9.75 -0.99 -5.50
C SER A 128 10.69 -2.20 -5.50
N SER A 129 10.37 -3.21 -6.28
CA SER A 129 11.16 -4.44 -6.36
C SER A 129 12.17 -4.40 -7.50
N PRO A 130 13.44 -4.80 -7.26
CA PRO A 130 14.46 -4.84 -8.31
C PRO A 130 14.30 -6.03 -9.27
N LYS A 131 13.38 -6.93 -9.00
CA LYS A 131 13.12 -8.15 -9.79
C LYS A 131 11.64 -8.49 -9.79
N ASN A 132 11.23 -9.14 -10.86
CA ASN A 132 9.93 -9.81 -10.86
C ASN A 132 9.96 -10.92 -9.81
N ILE A 133 9.10 -10.78 -8.81
CA ILE A 133 8.82 -11.81 -7.81
C ILE A 133 7.52 -12.49 -8.19
N GLY A 134 7.50 -13.82 -8.17
CA GLY A 134 6.24 -14.57 -8.33
C GLY A 134 5.19 -14.01 -7.37
N HIS A 135 3.93 -13.98 -7.79
CA HIS A 135 2.83 -13.36 -7.04
C HIS A 135 2.88 -11.82 -6.95
N GLY A 136 3.69 -11.16 -7.78
CA GLY A 136 3.72 -9.70 -7.90
C GLY A 136 2.63 -9.20 -8.83
N HIS A 137 2.07 -8.06 -8.50
CA HIS A 137 1.17 -7.30 -9.37
C HIS A 137 1.93 -6.29 -10.22
N LYS A 138 1.23 -5.50 -11.03
CA LYS A 138 1.78 -4.38 -11.79
C LYS A 138 1.75 -3.09 -10.95
N ASP A 139 2.34 -3.18 -9.77
CA ASP A 139 2.28 -2.23 -8.66
C ASP A 139 3.62 -1.53 -8.37
N GLN A 140 4.57 -1.59 -9.31
CA GLN A 140 5.89 -0.97 -9.13
C GLN A 140 5.78 0.55 -8.96
N GLY A 141 6.32 1.07 -7.85
CA GLY A 141 6.15 2.45 -7.43
C GLY A 141 4.83 2.76 -6.72
N ALA A 142 3.97 1.77 -6.50
CA ALA A 142 2.75 1.95 -5.72
C ALA A 142 3.06 2.27 -4.24
N PHE A 143 2.11 2.93 -3.59
CA PHE A 143 2.21 3.24 -2.18
C PHE A 143 0.85 3.15 -1.50
N ILE A 144 0.88 2.91 -0.18
CA ILE A 144 -0.26 3.05 0.71
C ILE A 144 0.08 4.07 1.79
N TYR A 145 -0.94 4.80 2.27
CA TYR A 145 -0.77 5.81 3.29
C TYR A 145 -1.87 5.73 4.34
N TYR A 146 -1.47 5.72 5.61
CA TYR A 146 -2.33 5.84 6.77
C TYR A 146 -2.06 7.18 7.45
N TYR A 147 -3.12 7.90 7.73
CA TYR A 147 -3.12 9.12 8.52
C TYR A 147 -3.75 8.84 9.87
N HIS A 148 -3.00 9.03 10.96
CA HIS A 148 -3.44 8.74 12.33
C HIS A 148 -4.08 7.35 12.47
N CYS A 149 -3.35 6.32 12.07
CA CYS A 149 -3.78 4.93 12.00
C CYS A 149 -4.92 4.63 11.01
N ILE A 150 -5.46 5.61 10.29
CA ILE A 150 -6.59 5.43 9.39
C ILE A 150 -6.08 5.38 7.96
N PRO A 151 -6.31 4.27 7.22
CA PRO A 151 -5.88 4.18 5.82
C PRO A 151 -6.64 5.16 4.95
N VAL A 152 -5.91 5.92 4.15
CA VAL A 152 -6.47 6.92 3.23
C VAL A 152 -6.10 6.65 1.78
N ILE A 153 -4.89 6.17 1.52
CA ILE A 153 -4.49 5.63 0.22
C ILE A 153 -4.21 4.15 0.43
N MET A 154 -4.93 3.32 -0.32
CA MET A 154 -4.86 1.87 -0.16
C MET A 154 -4.62 1.18 -1.49
N ASP A 155 -4.06 -0.01 -1.43
CA ASP A 155 -3.99 -0.92 -2.57
C ASP A 155 -5.27 -1.76 -2.66
N SER A 156 -5.59 -2.28 -3.83
CA SER A 156 -6.76 -3.13 -4.01
C SER A 156 -6.59 -4.54 -3.42
N GLY A 157 -5.34 -4.95 -3.13
CA GLY A 157 -5.02 -6.30 -2.69
C GLY A 157 -5.40 -7.37 -3.73
N ILE A 158 -5.70 -8.59 -3.27
CA ILE A 158 -6.22 -9.68 -4.11
C ILE A 158 -7.35 -10.42 -3.42
N GLU A 159 -8.40 -10.78 -4.16
CA GLU A 159 -9.50 -11.59 -3.65
C GLU A 159 -9.14 -13.08 -3.63
N GLY A 160 -8.56 -13.57 -4.72
CA GLY A 160 -8.11 -14.94 -4.92
C GLY A 160 -7.62 -15.15 -6.34
N TYR A 161 -7.07 -16.34 -6.64
CA TYR A 161 -6.50 -16.62 -7.97
C TYR A 161 -7.51 -16.97 -9.04
N PHE A 162 -8.68 -17.42 -8.64
CA PHE A 162 -9.70 -17.93 -9.56
C PHE A 162 -10.96 -17.06 -9.57
N GLU A 163 -10.89 -15.89 -8.93
CA GLU A 163 -12.00 -14.96 -8.89
C GLU A 163 -12.05 -14.13 -10.17
N ALA A 164 -13.27 -13.77 -10.57
CA ALA A 164 -13.47 -12.95 -11.74
C ALA A 164 -12.81 -11.56 -11.62
N SER A 165 -12.58 -11.08 -10.40
CA SER A 165 -11.91 -9.81 -10.09
C SER A 165 -10.37 -9.87 -10.14
N THR A 166 -9.78 -11.06 -10.16
CA THR A 166 -8.31 -11.25 -10.14
C THR A 166 -7.58 -10.40 -11.19
N PRO A 167 -8.02 -10.33 -12.46
CA PRO A 167 -7.36 -9.49 -13.45
C PRO A 167 -7.34 -8.01 -13.11
N TRP A 168 -8.39 -7.51 -12.46
CA TRP A 168 -8.45 -6.14 -11.96
C TRP A 168 -7.37 -5.90 -10.89
N HIS A 169 -7.26 -6.80 -9.93
CA HIS A 169 -6.32 -6.66 -8.83
C HIS A 169 -4.86 -6.76 -9.27
N ILE A 170 -4.57 -7.50 -10.35
CA ILE A 170 -3.20 -7.67 -10.85
C ILE A 170 -2.74 -6.49 -11.71
N CYS A 171 -3.66 -5.80 -12.39
CA CYS A 171 -3.31 -4.77 -13.36
C CYS A 171 -2.92 -3.43 -12.70
N SER A 172 -2.08 -2.65 -13.37
CA SER A 172 -1.63 -1.35 -12.87
C SER A 172 -2.76 -0.33 -12.64
N TYR A 173 -3.93 -0.55 -13.23
CA TYR A 173 -5.07 0.36 -13.10
C TYR A 173 -5.69 0.38 -11.69
N SER A 174 -5.48 -0.67 -10.90
CA SER A 174 -5.98 -0.80 -9.53
C SER A 174 -5.01 -0.29 -8.46
N HIS A 175 -3.80 0.09 -8.83
CA HIS A 175 -2.74 0.49 -7.92
C HIS A 175 -2.42 1.99 -8.00
N ALA A 176 -1.71 2.51 -6.99
CA ALA A 176 -1.24 3.90 -6.96
C ALA A 176 -0.02 4.10 -7.87
N VAL A 177 -0.17 3.90 -9.18
CA VAL A 177 0.90 3.95 -10.18
C VAL A 177 0.56 4.85 -11.35
N MET A 178 1.59 5.20 -12.13
CA MET A 178 1.43 5.86 -13.41
C MET A 178 1.61 4.84 -14.55
N GLN A 179 0.77 4.95 -15.56
CA GLN A 179 0.81 4.14 -16.77
C GLN A 179 1.19 4.99 -17.97
N PHE A 180 1.94 4.40 -18.89
CA PHE A 180 2.21 4.98 -20.19
C PHE A 180 1.08 4.58 -21.15
N GLU A 181 0.36 5.56 -21.67
CA GLU A 181 -0.60 5.30 -22.76
C GLU A 181 0.16 5.07 -24.05
N ALA A 182 0.25 3.83 -24.48
CA ALA A 182 0.84 3.51 -25.78
C ALA A 182 -0.24 3.51 -26.88
N PRO A 183 -0.07 4.26 -27.98
CA PRO A 183 -0.83 4.00 -29.19
C PRO A 183 -0.50 2.57 -29.71
N PRO A 184 -1.44 1.77 -30.20
CA PRO A 184 -2.78 2.09 -30.64
C PRO A 184 -3.90 1.65 -29.68
N HIS A 185 -3.58 1.28 -28.45
CA HIS A 185 -4.54 0.64 -27.55
C HIS A 185 -5.47 1.64 -26.86
N GLY A 186 -5.27 2.94 -27.09
CA GLY A 186 -6.11 4.00 -26.54
C GLY A 186 -6.16 4.01 -25.03
N PRO A 187 -6.72 5.03 -24.42
CA PRO A 187 -6.95 5.03 -22.99
C PRO A 187 -7.75 3.79 -22.64
N MET A 188 -7.52 3.25 -21.46
CA MET A 188 -8.22 2.09 -20.92
C MET A 188 -9.74 2.34 -20.77
N GLN A 189 -10.34 3.12 -21.67
CA GLN A 189 -11.80 3.32 -21.79
C GLN A 189 -12.54 1.99 -21.92
N LYS A 190 -11.87 0.98 -22.37
CA LYS A 190 -12.40 -0.39 -22.37
C LYS A 190 -12.42 -1.03 -20.98
N THR A 191 -11.86 -0.39 -19.98
CA THR A 191 -12.11 -0.69 -18.59
C THR A 191 -13.53 -0.50 -18.14
N ALA A 192 -14.36 0.20 -18.90
CA ALA A 192 -15.79 0.18 -18.64
C ALA A 192 -16.36 -1.24 -18.53
N GLY A 193 -15.74 -2.22 -19.19
CA GLY A 193 -16.04 -3.62 -19.01
C GLY A 193 -15.68 -4.16 -17.61
N PHE A 194 -14.74 -3.55 -16.91
CA PHE A 194 -14.39 -3.93 -15.53
C PHE A 194 -15.34 -3.39 -14.49
N ILE A 195 -15.79 -2.18 -14.67
CA ILE A 195 -16.73 -1.54 -13.77
C ILE A 195 -18.05 -2.30 -13.79
N ASN A 196 -18.32 -3.03 -14.86
CA ASN A 196 -19.51 -3.90 -14.97
C ASN A 196 -19.25 -5.30 -14.39
N LEU A 197 -18.69 -5.34 -13.20
CA LEU A 197 -18.39 -6.54 -12.42
C LEU A 197 -19.61 -7.43 -12.15
N SER A 198 -20.81 -6.86 -12.23
CA SER A 198 -22.07 -7.59 -12.09
C SER A 198 -22.36 -8.54 -13.26
N ALA A 199 -21.68 -8.40 -14.38
CA ALA A 199 -21.92 -9.23 -15.58
C ALA A 199 -21.02 -10.48 -15.70
N GLY A 200 -20.03 -10.66 -14.82
CA GLY A 200 -19.21 -11.87 -14.75
C GLY A 200 -18.31 -12.16 -15.96
N THR A 201 -18.14 -11.20 -16.86
CA THR A 201 -17.31 -11.38 -18.07
C THR A 201 -16.13 -10.44 -18.05
N TYR A 202 -14.95 -11.01 -17.77
CA TYR A 202 -13.67 -10.35 -17.98
C TYR A 202 -13.04 -10.93 -19.23
N SER A 203 -12.85 -10.10 -20.25
CA SER A 203 -11.82 -10.38 -21.23
C SER A 203 -10.59 -9.55 -20.84
N LEU A 204 -9.56 -10.21 -20.39
CA LEU A 204 -8.22 -9.64 -20.43
C LEU A 204 -7.85 -9.42 -21.89
N GLU A 205 -8.22 -8.29 -22.46
CA GLU A 205 -7.58 -7.89 -23.69
C GLU A 205 -6.10 -7.71 -23.37
N ARG A 206 -5.24 -8.29 -24.21
CA ARG A 206 -3.79 -8.12 -24.13
C ARG A 206 -3.48 -6.64 -23.99
N GLY A 207 -2.82 -6.25 -22.92
CA GLY A 207 -2.51 -4.84 -22.65
C GLY A 207 -2.67 -4.45 -21.18
N TRP A 208 -3.47 -5.16 -20.43
CA TRP A 208 -3.74 -4.88 -19.02
C TRP A 208 -2.61 -5.27 -18.09
N ASN A 209 -1.81 -6.24 -18.52
CA ASN A 209 -0.68 -6.78 -17.80
C ASN A 209 0.65 -6.13 -18.24
N ASP A 210 0.57 -4.98 -18.88
CA ASP A 210 1.73 -4.31 -19.48
C ASP A 210 2.49 -3.36 -18.53
N GLY A 211 2.13 -3.35 -17.25
CA GLY A 211 2.88 -2.61 -16.24
C GLY A 211 4.26 -3.23 -15.99
N PRO A 212 5.21 -2.46 -15.47
CA PRO A 212 6.56 -2.94 -15.16
C PRO A 212 6.53 -4.00 -14.05
N ASP A 213 7.35 -5.04 -14.24
CA ASP A 213 7.51 -6.11 -13.24
C ASP A 213 8.58 -5.77 -12.19
N CYS A 214 9.39 -4.75 -12.44
CA CYS A 214 10.46 -4.34 -11.54
C CYS A 214 10.72 -2.84 -11.64
N SER A 215 11.33 -2.31 -10.60
CA SER A 215 11.76 -0.92 -10.53
C SER A 215 13.07 -0.82 -9.74
N LYS A 216 13.71 0.34 -9.79
CA LYS A 216 14.98 0.59 -9.13
C LYS A 216 14.86 1.80 -8.23
N VAL A 217 15.12 1.63 -6.95
CA VAL A 217 15.31 2.77 -6.04
C VAL A 217 16.61 3.48 -6.40
N THR A 218 16.51 4.75 -6.73
CA THR A 218 17.64 5.60 -7.11
C THR A 218 18.12 6.46 -5.95
N GLN A 219 17.21 6.81 -5.04
CA GLN A 219 17.52 7.57 -3.85
C GLN A 219 16.60 7.18 -2.70
N LEU A 220 17.15 7.11 -1.50
CA LEU A 220 16.41 6.91 -0.26
C LEU A 220 16.96 7.91 0.76
N CYS A 221 16.16 8.92 1.10
CA CYS A 221 16.50 9.93 2.10
C CYS A 221 15.74 9.60 3.38
N LEU A 222 16.47 9.12 4.37
CA LEU A 222 15.96 8.87 5.71
C LEU A 222 16.21 10.13 6.53
N ASN A 223 15.28 10.40 7.45
CA ASN A 223 15.26 11.59 8.27
C ASN A 223 16.67 11.97 8.79
N ASP A 224 17.25 12.99 8.22
CA ASP A 224 18.41 13.65 8.79
C ASP A 224 17.87 14.65 9.83
N LYS A 225 18.40 14.64 11.03
CA LYS A 225 17.88 15.20 12.30
C LYS A 225 17.30 16.63 12.26
N ASN A 226 17.34 17.30 11.13
CA ASN A 226 16.86 18.68 10.92
C ASN A 226 15.73 18.83 9.90
N ASP A 227 15.39 17.78 9.16
CA ASP A 227 14.33 17.82 8.17
C ASP A 227 13.25 16.78 8.59
N ASN A 228 12.05 17.25 8.90
CA ASN A 228 10.93 16.39 9.29
C ASN A 228 10.35 15.60 8.09
N SER A 229 11.12 15.43 7.04
CA SER A 229 10.71 14.73 5.83
C SER A 229 11.60 13.54 5.51
N GLU A 230 10.99 12.51 4.95
CA GLU A 230 11.64 11.32 4.41
C GLU A 230 11.16 11.11 2.98
N SER A 231 12.02 10.60 2.12
CA SER A 231 11.67 10.41 0.71
C SER A 231 12.31 9.19 0.09
N ILE A 232 11.65 8.68 -0.96
CA ILE A 232 12.16 7.64 -1.83
C ILE A 232 11.98 8.06 -3.29
N SER A 233 13.03 7.89 -4.09
CA SER A 233 12.96 8.07 -5.54
C SER A 233 13.16 6.74 -6.24
N VAL A 234 12.30 6.47 -7.22
CA VAL A 234 12.21 5.20 -7.94
C VAL A 234 12.26 5.45 -9.44
N GLU A 235 13.08 4.69 -10.14
CA GLU A 235 13.10 4.61 -11.59
C GLU A 235 12.29 3.40 -12.06
N ILE A 236 11.34 3.62 -12.94
CA ILE A 236 10.42 2.62 -13.47
C ILE A 236 10.49 2.67 -14.99
N LYS A 237 10.99 1.60 -15.62
CA LYS A 237 11.09 1.52 -17.07
C LYS A 237 9.80 1.01 -17.67
N ASN A 238 9.39 1.66 -18.76
CA ASN A 238 8.27 1.14 -19.54
C ASN A 238 8.63 -0.22 -20.13
N PRO A 239 7.88 -1.29 -19.87
CA PRO A 239 8.17 -2.62 -20.39
C PRO A 239 8.10 -2.72 -21.92
N LYS A 240 7.45 -1.74 -22.58
CA LYS A 240 7.38 -1.66 -24.05
C LYS A 240 8.59 -0.99 -24.70
N GLY A 241 9.62 -0.67 -23.93
CA GLY A 241 10.92 -0.30 -24.42
C GLY A 241 11.15 1.19 -24.69
N CYS A 242 10.15 2.05 -24.51
CA CYS A 242 10.30 3.51 -24.58
C CYS A 242 9.72 4.18 -23.34
N GLY A 243 10.47 5.10 -22.77
CA GLY A 243 10.06 5.88 -21.60
C GLY A 243 10.56 5.32 -20.26
N VAL A 244 10.98 6.24 -19.44
CA VAL A 244 11.40 6.00 -18.06
C VAL A 244 10.68 6.99 -17.16
N GLN A 245 9.95 6.47 -16.18
CA GLN A 245 9.34 7.25 -15.12
C GLN A 245 10.32 7.37 -13.96
N HIS A 246 10.47 8.58 -13.44
CA HIS A 246 11.10 8.87 -12.17
C HIS A 246 10.02 9.34 -11.21
N ARG A 247 9.76 8.55 -10.18
CA ARG A 247 8.81 8.87 -9.11
C ARG A 247 9.56 9.25 -7.86
N THR A 248 9.20 10.36 -7.25
CA THR A 248 9.63 10.72 -5.89
C THR A 248 8.41 10.81 -5.00
N ILE A 249 8.44 10.09 -3.88
CA ILE A 249 7.42 10.13 -2.84
C ILE A 249 8.11 10.69 -1.59
N THR A 250 7.53 11.73 -1.01
CA THR A 250 8.02 12.40 0.20
C THR A 250 6.91 12.45 1.24
N ILE A 251 7.20 12.00 2.46
CA ILE A 251 6.35 12.24 3.63
C ILE A 251 6.97 13.35 4.47
N ASN A 252 6.17 14.34 4.84
CA ASN A 252 6.56 15.38 5.79
C ASN A 252 5.76 15.18 7.07
N HIS A 253 6.43 14.75 8.12
CA HIS A 253 5.81 14.41 9.39
C HIS A 253 5.26 15.63 10.14
N LEU A 254 5.91 16.79 10.03
CA LEU A 254 5.46 18.02 10.68
C LEU A 254 4.22 18.62 9.99
N ALA A 255 4.23 18.62 8.67
CA ALA A 255 3.11 19.12 7.87
C ALA A 255 2.01 18.05 7.68
N GLU A 256 2.27 16.81 8.07
CA GLU A 256 1.39 15.65 7.89
C GLU A 256 0.97 15.47 6.43
N THR A 257 1.90 15.67 5.50
CA THR A 257 1.62 15.61 4.06
C THR A 257 2.42 14.53 3.36
N VAL A 258 1.83 13.96 2.32
CA VAL A 258 2.53 13.12 1.34
C VAL A 258 2.51 13.81 0.00
N THR A 259 3.68 13.98 -0.61
CA THR A 259 3.82 14.48 -1.98
C THR A 259 4.28 13.36 -2.90
N VAL A 260 3.69 13.29 -4.09
CA VAL A 260 4.14 12.40 -5.16
C VAL A 260 4.46 13.25 -6.37
N GLN A 261 5.65 13.05 -6.92
CA GLN A 261 6.10 13.72 -8.13
C GLN A 261 6.60 12.69 -9.13
N ASP A 262 5.95 12.64 -10.27
CA ASP A 262 6.31 11.80 -11.40
C ASP A 262 6.81 12.65 -12.55
N THR A 263 7.98 12.32 -13.07
CA THR A 263 8.52 12.87 -14.32
C THR A 263 8.79 11.73 -15.29
N VAL A 264 8.69 12.01 -16.58
CA VAL A 264 8.88 11.00 -17.63
C VAL A 264 9.94 11.47 -18.61
N MET A 265 10.85 10.59 -18.96
CA MET A 265 11.88 10.81 -19.99
C MET A 265 11.71 9.79 -21.12
N ASP A 266 12.19 10.14 -22.29
CA ASP A 266 12.26 9.29 -23.50
C ASP A 266 10.88 8.73 -23.94
N PHE A 267 9.82 9.47 -23.66
CA PHE A 267 8.46 9.14 -24.08
C PHE A 267 7.68 10.43 -24.38
N SER A 268 7.06 10.47 -25.56
CA SER A 268 6.18 11.57 -26.00
C SER A 268 4.78 11.03 -26.21
N GLY A 269 3.97 11.06 -25.17
CA GLY A 269 2.60 10.55 -25.23
C GLY A 269 1.83 10.96 -24.00
N GLN A 270 0.72 10.31 -23.77
CA GLN A 270 -0.09 10.54 -22.59
C GLN A 270 0.27 9.55 -21.49
N VAL A 271 0.14 10.00 -20.27
CA VAL A 271 0.28 9.18 -19.07
C VAL A 271 -1.00 9.25 -18.24
N LEU A 272 -1.30 8.17 -17.55
CA LEU A 272 -2.43 8.06 -16.65
C LEU A 272 -1.92 7.72 -15.25
N PHE A 273 -2.07 8.64 -14.31
CA PHE A 273 -1.78 8.40 -12.91
C PHE A 273 -3.05 7.92 -12.20
N ASN A 274 -2.92 6.83 -11.44
CA ASN A 274 -3.99 6.21 -10.69
C ASN A 274 -3.71 6.38 -9.20
N LEU A 275 -4.74 6.74 -8.43
CA LEU A 275 -4.64 6.86 -6.97
C LEU A 275 -5.88 6.27 -6.31
N PRO A 276 -5.77 5.06 -5.73
CA PRO A 276 -6.86 4.45 -4.97
C PRO A 276 -7.02 5.15 -3.61
N ILE A 277 -8.21 5.65 -3.32
CA ILE A 277 -8.55 6.40 -2.12
C ILE A 277 -9.59 5.62 -1.32
N LEU A 278 -9.30 5.31 -0.07
CA LEU A 278 -10.29 4.73 0.83
C LEU A 278 -11.15 5.84 1.44
N ALA A 279 -12.25 6.16 0.78
CA ALA A 279 -13.17 7.21 1.20
C ALA A 279 -14.61 6.84 0.86
N LYS A 280 -15.56 7.41 1.64
CA LYS A 280 -17.00 7.27 1.41
C LYS A 280 -17.46 8.08 0.21
N SER A 281 -16.85 9.25 0.02
CA SER A 281 -17.15 10.15 -1.07
C SER A 281 -15.95 11.05 -1.36
N ALA A 282 -15.90 11.59 -2.57
CA ALA A 282 -14.96 12.62 -2.93
C ALA A 282 -15.60 13.63 -3.86
N VAL A 283 -15.23 14.89 -3.71
CA VAL A 283 -15.70 16.01 -4.54
C VAL A 283 -14.50 16.73 -5.13
N GLN A 284 -14.53 16.93 -6.42
CA GLN A 284 -13.51 17.69 -7.13
C GLN A 284 -13.92 19.14 -7.30
N ASN A 285 -13.00 20.06 -7.00
CA ASN A 285 -13.14 21.49 -7.25
C ASN A 285 -11.86 22.00 -7.93
N GLY A 286 -11.90 22.08 -9.25
CA GLY A 286 -10.70 22.39 -10.03
C GLY A 286 -9.59 21.36 -9.82
N ASN A 287 -8.44 21.81 -9.36
CA ASN A 287 -7.29 20.97 -9.07
C ASN A 287 -7.27 20.39 -7.65
N GLU A 288 -8.30 20.63 -6.86
CA GLU A 288 -8.41 20.11 -5.49
C GLU A 288 -9.51 19.05 -5.41
N ILE A 289 -9.20 17.94 -4.76
CA ILE A 289 -10.11 16.86 -4.47
C ILE A 289 -10.26 16.77 -2.95
N PHE A 290 -11.49 16.83 -2.46
CA PHE A 290 -11.84 16.71 -1.07
C PHE A 290 -12.48 15.35 -0.85
N ALA A 291 -11.83 14.48 -0.12
CA ALA A 291 -12.30 13.14 0.17
C ALA A 291 -12.73 13.01 1.64
N ASP A 292 -13.97 12.51 1.84
CA ASP A 292 -14.52 12.18 3.14
C ASP A 292 -14.24 10.71 3.45
N GLY A 293 -13.19 10.48 4.20
CA GLY A 293 -12.74 9.16 4.60
C GLY A 293 -13.58 8.55 5.72
N TYR A 294 -13.11 7.45 6.23
CA TYR A 294 -13.73 6.77 7.36
C TYR A 294 -13.28 7.38 8.69
N TYR A 295 -14.08 7.20 9.75
CA TYR A 295 -13.79 7.65 11.13
C TYR A 295 -13.46 9.13 11.26
N GLY A 296 -14.08 9.97 10.42
CA GLY A 296 -13.94 11.43 10.49
C GLY A 296 -12.66 11.98 9.87
N VAL A 297 -11.82 11.14 9.27
CA VAL A 297 -10.66 11.61 8.52
C VAL A 297 -11.13 12.21 7.20
N LYS A 298 -10.70 13.45 6.96
CA LYS A 298 -10.88 14.14 5.69
C LYS A 298 -9.53 14.49 5.12
N ILE A 299 -9.34 14.23 3.84
CA ILE A 299 -8.12 14.58 3.12
C ILE A 299 -8.40 15.46 1.92
N LYS A 300 -7.45 16.32 1.64
CA LYS A 300 -7.39 17.11 0.41
C LYS A 300 -6.24 16.61 -0.45
N ILE A 301 -6.52 16.35 -1.72
CA ILE A 301 -5.51 16.06 -2.72
C ILE A 301 -5.44 17.26 -3.65
N THR A 302 -4.27 17.87 -3.77
CA THR A 302 -4.03 19.00 -4.67
C THR A 302 -3.18 18.53 -5.84
N ILE A 303 -3.65 18.78 -7.06
CA ILE A 303 -2.92 18.49 -8.29
C ILE A 303 -2.14 19.75 -8.68
N HIS A 304 -0.81 19.64 -8.82
CA HIS A 304 0.10 20.74 -9.13
C HIS A 304 0.54 20.75 -10.60
N SER A 305 0.39 19.60 -11.30
CA SER A 305 0.74 19.48 -12.73
C SER A 305 -0.36 19.99 -13.65
N ASN A 306 0.00 20.23 -14.91
CA ASN A 306 -0.93 20.55 -15.98
C ASN A 306 -1.67 19.28 -16.43
N ALA A 307 -2.68 18.88 -15.68
CA ALA A 307 -3.49 17.72 -16.04
C ALA A 307 -4.46 18.05 -17.19
N GLU A 308 -4.53 17.19 -18.19
CA GLU A 308 -5.54 17.30 -19.26
C GLU A 308 -6.93 16.98 -18.72
N SER A 309 -7.02 16.02 -17.81
CA SER A 309 -8.24 15.70 -17.08
C SER A 309 -7.91 15.05 -15.73
N ALA A 310 -8.81 15.23 -14.78
CA ALA A 310 -8.83 14.47 -13.54
C ALA A 310 -10.28 14.03 -13.29
N VAL A 311 -10.48 12.75 -13.02
CA VAL A 311 -11.81 12.17 -12.77
C VAL A 311 -11.76 11.24 -11.57
N ILE A 312 -12.88 11.13 -10.86
CA ILE A 312 -13.06 10.21 -9.74
C ILE A 312 -13.98 9.10 -10.19
N GLU A 313 -13.53 7.87 -10.05
CA GLU A 313 -14.27 6.66 -10.41
C GLU A 313 -14.39 5.74 -9.19
N SER A 314 -15.44 4.93 -9.14
CA SER A 314 -15.57 3.85 -8.17
C SER A 314 -14.90 2.59 -8.71
N GLY A 315 -14.19 1.90 -7.85
CA GLY A 315 -13.56 0.62 -8.14
C GLY A 315 -13.73 -0.35 -6.98
N ARG A 316 -13.10 -1.52 -7.07
CA ARG A 316 -13.17 -2.54 -6.03
C ARG A 316 -11.88 -2.69 -5.27
N ALA A 317 -12.01 -3.00 -3.98
CA ALA A 317 -10.98 -3.63 -3.19
C ALA A 317 -11.43 -5.03 -2.76
N THR A 318 -10.49 -5.85 -2.31
CA THR A 318 -10.81 -7.16 -1.76
C THR A 318 -11.57 -7.04 -0.43
N PRO A 319 -12.33 -8.09 -0.04
CA PRO A 319 -12.93 -8.16 1.29
C PRO A 319 -11.87 -8.02 2.37
N MET A 320 -12.12 -7.14 3.32
CA MET A 320 -11.12 -6.66 4.27
C MET A 320 -10.97 -7.51 5.53
N ALA A 321 -11.87 -8.45 5.79
CA ALA A 321 -11.79 -9.28 6.98
C ALA A 321 -12.07 -10.75 6.63
N PRO A 322 -11.46 -11.72 7.33
CA PRO A 322 -11.88 -13.11 7.25
C PRO A 322 -13.38 -13.22 7.59
N GLY A 323 -14.17 -13.59 6.61
CA GLY A 323 -15.64 -13.73 6.75
C GLY A 323 -16.46 -12.50 6.34
N ALA A 324 -15.87 -11.40 5.94
CA ALA A 324 -16.59 -10.31 5.30
C ALA A 324 -16.93 -10.70 3.86
N ASN A 325 -18.23 -10.71 3.55
CA ASN A 325 -18.72 -10.96 2.19
C ASN A 325 -18.83 -9.67 1.37
N ASP A 326 -18.58 -8.52 1.99
CA ASP A 326 -18.76 -7.22 1.37
C ASP A 326 -17.43 -6.71 0.83
N HIS A 327 -17.42 -6.39 -0.45
CA HIS A 327 -16.32 -5.67 -1.07
C HIS A 327 -16.32 -4.24 -0.58
N THR A 328 -15.14 -3.72 -0.25
CA THR A 328 -14.99 -2.30 -0.02
C THR A 328 -14.75 -1.62 -1.35
N ASP A 329 -15.60 -0.66 -1.67
CA ASP A 329 -15.37 0.18 -2.82
C ASP A 329 -14.26 1.18 -2.51
N LEU A 330 -13.25 1.24 -3.38
CA LEU A 330 -12.27 2.31 -3.41
C LEU A 330 -12.73 3.37 -4.42
N LEU A 331 -12.45 4.62 -4.12
CA LEU A 331 -12.51 5.68 -5.10
C LEU A 331 -11.16 5.78 -5.78
N TYR A 332 -11.15 5.97 -7.08
CA TYR A 332 -9.94 6.12 -7.87
C TYR A 332 -9.89 7.52 -8.48
N LEU A 333 -8.89 8.30 -8.08
CA LEU A 333 -8.54 9.50 -8.80
C LEU A 333 -7.68 9.12 -10.01
N ARG A 334 -8.15 9.45 -11.20
CA ARG A 334 -7.47 9.23 -12.49
C ARG A 334 -7.02 10.58 -13.02
N ILE A 335 -5.71 10.79 -13.11
CA ILE A 335 -5.12 12.02 -13.65
C ILE A 335 -4.46 11.69 -14.98
N LYS A 336 -4.96 12.29 -16.05
CA LYS A 336 -4.39 12.19 -17.38
C LYS A 336 -3.56 13.43 -17.65
N ALA A 337 -2.32 13.23 -18.10
CA ALA A 337 -1.40 14.31 -18.42
C ALA A 337 -0.55 13.94 -19.65
N LYS A 338 0.10 14.92 -20.24
CA LYS A 338 1.18 14.66 -21.19
C LYS A 338 2.42 14.19 -20.41
N ALA A 339 3.19 13.29 -21.00
CA ALA A 339 4.41 12.78 -20.38
C ALA A 339 5.40 13.91 -20.03
N GLU A 340 5.50 14.93 -20.88
CA GLU A 340 6.37 16.10 -20.68
C GLU A 340 6.01 16.95 -19.45
N ASP A 341 4.71 16.97 -19.09
CA ASP A 341 4.23 17.70 -17.92
C ASP A 341 4.40 16.89 -16.63
N GLY A 342 4.45 15.56 -16.73
CA GLY A 342 4.45 14.68 -15.59
C GLY A 342 3.18 14.78 -14.72
N VAL A 343 3.24 14.24 -13.51
CA VAL A 343 2.16 14.36 -12.52
C VAL A 343 2.76 14.72 -11.16
N ALA A 344 2.20 15.74 -10.52
CA ALA A 344 2.59 16.12 -9.15
C ALA A 344 1.33 16.35 -8.32
N ILE A 345 1.27 15.69 -7.14
CA ILE A 345 0.17 15.83 -6.19
C ILE A 345 0.67 16.00 -4.77
N THR A 346 -0.15 16.63 -3.94
CA THR A 346 0.02 16.65 -2.47
C THR A 346 -1.24 16.10 -1.81
N ILE A 347 -1.07 15.19 -0.88
CA ILE A 347 -2.11 14.61 -0.03
C ILE A 347 -1.92 15.22 1.36
N ALA A 348 -2.94 15.84 1.92
CA ALA A 348 -2.90 16.52 3.19
C ALA A 348 -4.19 16.30 3.99
N PRO A 349 -4.14 16.33 5.33
CA PRO A 349 -5.35 16.39 6.14
C PRO A 349 -6.12 17.68 5.85
N TYR A 350 -7.44 17.60 5.95
CA TYR A 350 -8.32 18.72 5.69
C TYR A 350 -9.33 18.89 6.83
N LYS A 351 -9.48 20.11 7.32
CA LYS A 351 -10.53 20.50 8.29
C LYS A 351 -11.48 21.47 7.58
N GLU A 352 -12.76 21.15 7.54
CA GLU A 352 -13.77 22.13 7.14
C GLU A 352 -13.71 23.32 8.12
N ARG A 353 -13.69 24.52 7.54
CA ARG A 353 -13.74 25.76 8.32
C ARG A 353 -15.15 26.05 8.76
#